data_d4f3fb4738c6812551cf6f5586209dd5
#
_entry.id   d4f3fb4738c6812551cf6f5586209dd5
#
_cell.length_a   1.000
_cell.length_b   1.000
_cell.length_c   1.000
_cell.angle_alpha   90.00
_cell.angle_beta   90.00
_cell.angle_gamma   90.00
#
_symmetry.space_group_name_H-M   'P 1'
#
loop_
_entity.id
_entity.type
_entity.pdbx_description
1 polymer ?
#
loop_
_entity_poly.entity_id
_entity_poly.type
_entity_poly.pdbx_seq_one_letter_code
_entity_poly.pdbx_strand_id
1 'polypeptide(L)'
;MKVVVLGAFGVGKTTLVEAVSEIRPLRTEERLSRAGQVVDDLPTAAKTTTTVAMDFGRRTLAGGIVVYLFGAPGQPRFADMIRSLLDGALGGIVLLDTRHVDACYESIGLLEEAGLPYVVAINDFPRAPVYPEPVLRDALTLPDDRPLIRIDARARESAKQSLIALVKDVLRPKETQPR
;
A
#
# COMPACT_ATOMS: atom_id res chain seq x y z
N MET A 1 6.36 -14.27 3.21
CA MET A 1 5.53 -13.62 2.16
C MET A 1 5.67 -12.12 2.30
N LYS A 2 5.76 -11.37 1.21
CA LYS A 2 5.89 -9.90 1.19
C LYS A 2 4.56 -9.26 0.81
N VAL A 3 4.11 -8.29 1.60
CA VAL A 3 2.89 -7.49 1.34
C VAL A 3 3.26 -6.01 1.40
N VAL A 4 2.81 -5.24 0.42
CA VAL A 4 3.07 -3.80 0.34
C VAL A 4 1.81 -3.02 0.69
N VAL A 5 1.94 -2.06 1.61
CA VAL A 5 0.85 -1.14 2.01
C VAL A 5 1.04 0.18 1.28
N LEU A 6 0.09 0.52 0.44
CA LEU A 6 0.08 1.69 -0.44
C LEU A 6 -1.02 2.68 -0.05
N GLY A 7 -0.99 3.85 -0.65
CA GLY A 7 -1.98 4.91 -0.46
C GLY A 7 -1.33 6.27 -0.20
N ALA A 8 -2.13 7.32 -0.20
CA ALA A 8 -1.71 8.70 -0.07
C ALA A 8 -0.92 8.99 1.22
N PHE A 9 -0.25 10.13 1.25
CA PHE A 9 0.37 10.62 2.47
C PHE A 9 -0.70 10.87 3.56
N GLY A 10 -0.44 10.40 4.79
CA GLY A 10 -1.36 10.59 5.91
C GLY A 10 -2.57 9.65 5.95
N VAL A 11 -2.73 8.72 5.00
CA VAL A 11 -3.88 7.79 4.94
C VAL A 11 -3.85 6.70 6.01
N GLY A 12 -2.77 6.57 6.79
CA GLY A 12 -2.67 5.61 7.91
C GLY A 12 -1.82 4.37 7.64
N LYS A 13 -0.94 4.36 6.63
CA LYS A 13 -0.06 3.22 6.31
C LYS A 13 0.80 2.78 7.50
N THR A 14 1.52 3.73 8.10
CA THR A 14 2.32 3.51 9.31
C THR A 14 1.48 2.90 10.43
N THR A 15 0.30 3.47 10.68
CA THR A 15 -0.64 3.00 11.71
C THR A 15 -1.09 1.57 11.45
N LEU A 16 -1.41 1.23 10.20
CA LEU A 16 -1.80 -0.13 9.82
C LEU A 16 -0.65 -1.12 10.07
N VAL A 17 0.56 -0.79 9.60
CA VAL A 17 1.74 -1.64 9.78
C VAL A 17 2.02 -1.86 11.26
N GLU A 18 1.95 -0.80 12.08
CA GLU A 18 2.12 -0.87 13.54
C GLU A 18 1.06 -1.74 14.20
N ALA A 19 -0.21 -1.57 13.82
CA ALA A 19 -1.32 -2.31 14.42
C ALA A 19 -1.27 -3.81 14.09
N VAL A 20 -0.87 -4.18 12.88
CA VAL A 20 -0.80 -5.58 12.42
C VAL A 20 0.47 -6.27 12.88
N SER A 21 1.59 -5.56 12.99
CA SER A 21 2.89 -6.12 13.33
C SER A 21 2.90 -6.78 14.71
N GLU A 22 3.63 -7.89 14.83
CA GLU A 22 3.95 -8.56 16.09
C GLU A 22 5.31 -8.15 16.66
N ILE A 23 6.11 -7.46 15.87
CA ILE A 23 7.38 -6.87 16.29
C ILE A 23 7.23 -5.35 16.35
N ARG A 24 8.14 -4.68 17.06
CA ARG A 24 8.24 -3.22 16.98
C ARG A 24 8.57 -2.84 15.53
N PRO A 25 7.74 -2.04 14.87
CA PRO A 25 8.00 -1.65 13.49
C PRO A 25 9.32 -0.92 13.36
N LEU A 26 10.06 -1.25 12.31
CA LEU A 26 11.27 -0.52 11.95
C LEU A 26 10.88 0.59 10.97
N ARG A 27 11.32 1.79 11.26
CA ARG A 27 11.24 2.91 10.32
C ARG A 27 12.62 3.10 9.73
N THR A 28 12.73 2.87 8.43
CA THR A 28 13.98 3.13 7.71
C THR A 28 13.89 4.52 7.09
N GLU A 29 14.82 5.38 7.48
CA GLU A 29 15.06 6.64 6.78
C GLU A 29 16.19 6.42 5.78
N GLU A 30 15.87 6.12 4.52
CA GLU A 30 16.86 6.09 3.47
C GLU A 30 17.07 7.48 2.87
N ARG A 31 18.32 7.91 2.81
CA ARG A 31 18.73 9.10 2.07
C ARG A 31 18.89 8.69 0.60
N LEU A 32 17.92 9.00 -0.24
CA LEU A 32 18.06 8.86 -1.67
C LEU A 32 19.03 9.93 -2.17
N SER A 33 20.26 9.53 -2.43
CA SER A 33 21.17 10.30 -3.28
C SER A 33 20.65 10.15 -4.71
N ARG A 34 20.30 11.24 -5.37
CA ARG A 34 20.14 11.24 -6.83
C ARG A 34 21.52 10.97 -7.46
N ALA A 35 21.88 9.71 -7.58
CA ALA A 35 22.94 9.28 -8.45
C ALA A 35 22.33 9.03 -9.82
N GLY A 36 22.58 9.91 -10.79
CA GLY A 36 22.22 9.63 -12.17
C GLY A 36 21.63 10.80 -12.97
N GLN A 37 22.12 12.02 -12.77
CA GLN A 37 22.13 13.01 -13.84
C GLN A 37 23.55 13.55 -13.97
N VAL A 38 24.28 12.96 -14.91
CA VAL A 38 25.45 13.60 -15.50
C VAL A 38 24.92 14.79 -16.27
N VAL A 39 25.06 15.98 -15.70
CA VAL A 39 25.02 17.23 -16.44
C VAL A 39 26.31 17.93 -16.05
N ASP A 40 27.18 18.02 -17.04
CA ASP A 40 28.36 18.84 -17.00
C ASP A 40 28.00 20.30 -16.66
N ASP A 41 28.88 20.90 -15.88
CA ASP A 41 29.01 22.32 -15.63
C ASP A 41 27.85 23.07 -14.94
N LEU A 42 27.87 23.03 -13.59
CA LEU A 42 27.61 24.23 -12.78
C LEU A 42 28.11 24.03 -11.34
N PRO A 43 28.79 25.01 -10.73
CA PRO A 43 29.26 24.92 -9.36
C PRO A 43 28.12 25.14 -8.37
N THR A 44 28.10 24.32 -7.31
CA THR A 44 27.27 24.49 -6.11
C THR A 44 25.77 24.11 -6.24
N ALA A 45 25.45 22.93 -6.72
CA ALA A 45 24.12 22.37 -6.44
C ALA A 45 24.17 21.69 -5.06
N ALA A 46 23.46 22.25 -4.09
CA ALA A 46 23.21 21.62 -2.81
C ALA A 46 22.66 20.20 -3.05
N LYS A 47 23.35 19.17 -2.56
CA LYS A 47 22.90 17.78 -2.61
C LYS A 47 21.58 17.70 -1.84
N THR A 48 20.47 17.75 -2.53
CA THR A 48 19.15 17.59 -1.92
C THR A 48 18.96 16.11 -1.63
N THR A 49 19.41 15.66 -0.48
CA THR A 49 19.09 14.32 0.03
C THR A 49 17.65 14.34 0.53
N THR A 50 16.79 13.59 -0.12
CA THR A 50 15.42 13.39 0.37
C THR A 50 15.40 12.13 1.22
N THR A 51 15.07 12.27 2.49
CA THR A 51 14.84 11.13 3.38
C THR A 51 13.51 10.49 3.00
N VAL A 52 13.53 9.19 2.71
CA VAL A 52 12.33 8.38 2.46
C VAL A 52 12.10 7.51 3.69
N ALA A 53 10.97 7.73 4.34
CA ALA A 53 10.55 6.87 5.42
C ALA A 53 9.73 5.69 4.87
N MET A 54 10.18 4.47 5.14
CA MET A 54 9.42 3.25 4.93
C MET A 54 9.14 2.59 6.27
N ASP A 55 7.94 2.07 6.42
CA ASP A 55 7.56 1.28 7.59
C ASP A 55 7.76 -0.20 7.28
N PHE A 56 8.35 -0.93 8.21
CA PHE A 56 8.51 -2.37 8.11
C PHE A 56 7.88 -3.04 9.33
N GLY A 57 7.06 -4.05 9.08
CA GLY A 57 6.44 -4.88 10.10
C GLY A 57 6.50 -6.36 9.76
N ARG A 58 6.26 -7.21 10.75
CA ARG A 58 6.20 -8.66 10.60
C ARG A 58 4.98 -9.22 11.32
N ARG A 59 4.34 -10.21 10.70
CA ARG A 59 3.22 -10.95 11.29
C ARG A 59 3.32 -12.42 10.95
N THR A 60 3.22 -13.29 11.97
CA THR A 60 3.05 -14.72 11.79
C THR A 60 1.57 -15.06 11.75
N LEU A 61 1.12 -15.71 10.67
CA LEU A 61 -0.24 -16.21 10.49
C LEU A 61 -0.35 -17.66 10.98
N ALA A 62 -1.58 -18.17 11.03
CA ALA A 62 -1.85 -19.57 11.30
C ALA A 62 -1.07 -20.48 10.31
N GLY A 63 -0.56 -21.61 10.78
CA GLY A 63 0.30 -22.48 9.98
C GLY A 63 1.75 -22.05 9.87
N GLY A 64 2.20 -21.06 10.66
CA GLY A 64 3.60 -20.62 10.70
C GLY A 64 4.02 -19.74 9.51
N ILE A 65 3.08 -19.29 8.70
CA ILE A 65 3.37 -18.42 7.56
C ILE A 65 3.77 -17.02 8.06
N VAL A 66 4.97 -16.59 7.71
CA VAL A 66 5.47 -15.25 8.05
C VAL A 66 5.16 -14.27 6.92
N VAL A 67 4.48 -13.18 7.27
CA VAL A 67 4.22 -12.04 6.38
C VAL A 67 5.08 -10.86 6.80
N TYR A 68 5.79 -10.29 5.84
CA TYR A 68 6.51 -9.04 5.96
C TYR A 68 5.68 -7.92 5.33
N LEU A 69 5.42 -6.88 6.11
CA LEU A 69 4.62 -5.71 5.71
C LEU A 69 5.57 -4.55 5.43
N PHE A 70 5.40 -3.93 4.27
CA PHE A 70 6.16 -2.74 3.88
C PHE A 70 5.21 -1.59 3.61
N GLY A 71 5.25 -0.56 4.43
CA GLY A 71 4.53 0.69 4.19
C GLY A 71 5.31 1.55 3.20
N ALA A 72 4.77 1.72 2.00
CA ALA A 72 5.40 2.53 0.96
C ALA A 72 5.24 4.03 1.22
N PRO A 73 6.18 4.88 0.75
CA PRO A 73 6.00 6.33 0.80
C PRO A 73 4.77 6.75 -0.03
N GLY A 74 3.98 7.70 0.49
CA GLY A 74 2.71 8.11 -0.14
C GLY A 74 2.82 9.35 -1.03
N GLN A 75 3.99 9.65 -1.58
CA GLN A 75 4.20 10.81 -2.45
C GLN A 75 4.51 10.34 -3.88
N PRO A 76 3.90 10.93 -4.93
CA PRO A 76 4.03 10.49 -6.33
C PRO A 76 5.49 10.38 -6.82
N ARG A 77 6.35 11.26 -6.35
CA ARG A 77 7.79 11.25 -6.71
C ARG A 77 8.54 9.96 -6.38
N PHE A 78 7.95 9.06 -5.61
CA PHE A 78 8.55 7.78 -5.22
C PHE A 78 8.00 6.59 -6.01
N ALA A 79 7.29 6.82 -7.11
CA ALA A 79 6.68 5.75 -7.92
C ALA A 79 7.69 4.67 -8.34
N ASP A 80 8.90 5.04 -8.79
CA ASP A 80 9.93 4.07 -9.19
C ASP A 80 10.42 3.22 -8.02
N MET A 81 10.54 3.80 -6.84
CA MET A 81 10.87 3.07 -5.62
C MET A 81 9.74 2.12 -5.23
N ILE A 82 8.49 2.54 -5.39
CA ILE A 82 7.33 1.68 -5.13
C ILE A 82 7.33 0.51 -6.11
N ARG A 83 7.60 0.72 -7.41
CA ARG A 83 7.73 -0.35 -8.39
C ARG A 83 8.77 -1.38 -7.96
N SER A 84 9.96 -0.94 -7.54
CA SER A 84 10.99 -1.85 -7.01
C SER A 84 10.53 -2.56 -5.72
N LEU A 85 9.72 -1.90 -4.89
CA LEU A 85 9.16 -2.51 -3.69
C LEU A 85 8.10 -3.56 -4.02
N LEU A 86 7.42 -3.47 -5.16
CA LEU A 86 6.42 -4.45 -5.60
C LEU A 86 7.05 -5.74 -6.13
N ASP A 87 8.33 -5.72 -6.54
CA ASP A 87 9.02 -6.92 -7.00
C ASP A 87 9.02 -8.01 -5.94
N GLY A 88 8.53 -9.21 -6.29
CA GLY A 88 8.41 -10.34 -5.40
C GLY A 88 7.37 -10.18 -4.28
N ALA A 89 6.50 -9.16 -4.37
CA ALA A 89 5.38 -9.05 -3.46
C ALA A 89 4.29 -10.09 -3.78
N LEU A 90 3.60 -10.56 -2.75
CA LEU A 90 2.42 -11.41 -2.87
C LEU A 90 1.22 -10.60 -3.38
N GLY A 91 1.15 -9.33 -2.99
CA GLY A 91 0.08 -8.40 -3.32
C GLY A 91 0.15 -7.13 -2.48
N GLY A 92 -0.85 -6.27 -2.65
CA GLY A 92 -0.93 -4.97 -2.02
C GLY A 92 -2.18 -4.73 -1.19
N ILE A 93 -2.04 -3.86 -0.19
CA ILE A 93 -3.15 -3.27 0.54
C ILE A 93 -3.17 -1.77 0.20
N VAL A 94 -4.19 -1.31 -0.50
CA VAL A 94 -4.38 0.12 -0.81
C VAL A 94 -5.27 0.73 0.26
N LEU A 95 -4.73 1.64 1.05
CA LEU A 95 -5.53 2.41 2.00
C LEU A 95 -6.24 3.57 1.29
N LEU A 96 -7.54 3.66 1.49
CA LEU A 96 -8.41 4.70 0.95
C LEU A 96 -8.90 5.61 2.09
N ASP A 97 -8.78 6.92 1.87
CA ASP A 97 -9.42 7.96 2.66
C ASP A 97 -10.58 8.53 1.82
N THR A 98 -11.81 8.39 2.31
CA THR A 98 -13.00 8.86 1.59
C THR A 98 -13.12 10.38 1.48
N ARG A 99 -12.25 11.13 2.14
CA ARG A 99 -12.13 12.59 1.96
C ARG A 99 -11.36 12.96 0.67
N HIS A 100 -10.55 12.00 0.16
CA HIS A 100 -9.67 12.16 -1.00
C HIS A 100 -9.61 10.85 -1.80
N VAL A 101 -10.71 10.48 -2.43
CA VAL A 101 -10.84 9.19 -3.14
C VAL A 101 -9.87 9.08 -4.31
N ASP A 102 -9.64 10.17 -5.01
CA ASP A 102 -8.72 10.29 -6.14
C ASP A 102 -7.26 9.99 -5.78
N ALA A 103 -6.88 10.22 -4.54
CA ALA A 103 -5.50 10.04 -4.08
C ALA A 103 -5.03 8.58 -4.06
N CYS A 104 -5.91 7.59 -4.26
CA CYS A 104 -5.51 6.18 -4.34
C CYS A 104 -5.35 5.63 -5.76
N TYR A 105 -5.71 6.39 -6.82
CA TYR A 105 -5.61 5.92 -8.22
C TYR A 105 -4.20 5.49 -8.60
N GLU A 106 -3.20 6.28 -8.24
CA GLU A 106 -1.81 5.93 -8.53
C GLU A 106 -1.41 4.60 -7.86
N SER A 107 -1.82 4.41 -6.61
CA SER A 107 -1.52 3.17 -5.87
C SER A 107 -2.19 1.94 -6.48
N ILE A 108 -3.42 2.07 -6.95
CA ILE A 108 -4.16 1.02 -7.66
C ILE A 108 -3.45 0.73 -8.99
N GLY A 109 -3.17 1.77 -9.80
CA GLY A 109 -2.51 1.63 -11.09
C GLY A 109 -1.16 0.91 -11.00
N LEU A 110 -0.32 1.24 -10.00
CA LEU A 110 0.97 0.57 -9.78
C LEU A 110 0.82 -0.94 -9.51
N LEU A 111 -0.21 -1.36 -8.77
CA LEU A 111 -0.48 -2.78 -8.50
C LEU A 111 -1.03 -3.50 -9.73
N GLU A 112 -1.88 -2.83 -10.50
CA GLU A 112 -2.43 -3.36 -11.76
C GLU A 112 -1.34 -3.50 -12.83
N GLU A 113 -0.47 -2.49 -12.99
CA GLU A 113 0.71 -2.55 -13.86
C GLU A 113 1.63 -3.72 -13.49
N ALA A 114 1.81 -3.97 -12.19
CA ALA A 114 2.61 -5.08 -11.69
C ALA A 114 1.89 -6.44 -11.77
N GLY A 115 0.62 -6.49 -12.16
CA GLY A 115 -0.19 -7.72 -12.19
C GLY A 115 -0.41 -8.35 -10.82
N LEU A 116 -0.34 -7.58 -9.75
CA LEU A 116 -0.44 -8.06 -8.38
C LEU A 116 -1.89 -8.01 -7.86
N PRO A 117 -2.33 -9.03 -7.10
CA PRO A 117 -3.59 -8.97 -6.38
C PRO A 117 -3.53 -7.87 -5.31
N TYR A 118 -4.67 -7.23 -5.06
CA TYR A 118 -4.76 -6.20 -4.05
C TYR A 118 -6.14 -6.12 -3.41
N VAL A 119 -6.21 -5.51 -2.24
CA VAL A 119 -7.43 -5.13 -1.55
C VAL A 119 -7.46 -3.63 -1.36
N VAL A 120 -8.62 -3.01 -1.57
CA VAL A 120 -8.83 -1.62 -1.18
C VAL A 120 -9.46 -1.60 0.21
N ALA A 121 -8.77 -0.97 1.16
CA ALA A 121 -9.19 -0.86 2.54
C ALA A 121 -9.53 0.60 2.86
N ILE A 122 -10.82 0.89 2.99
CA ILE A 122 -11.32 2.20 3.41
C ILE A 122 -10.96 2.38 4.88
N ASN A 123 -10.07 3.33 5.18
CA ASN A 123 -9.69 3.63 6.56
C ASN A 123 -10.66 4.64 7.16
N ASP A 124 -11.23 4.31 8.31
CA ASP A 124 -12.19 5.18 8.98
C ASP A 124 -11.50 6.39 9.64
N PHE A 125 -11.88 7.58 9.19
CA PHE A 125 -11.48 8.84 9.79
C PHE A 125 -12.68 9.56 10.41
N PRO A 126 -12.49 10.29 11.51
CA PRO A 126 -13.53 11.13 12.07
C PRO A 126 -14.07 12.13 11.04
N ARG A 127 -15.40 12.19 10.90
CA ARG A 127 -16.10 13.11 9.98
C ARG A 127 -15.81 12.88 8.49
N ALA A 128 -15.20 11.77 8.11
CA ALA A 128 -15.05 11.42 6.70
C ALA A 128 -16.41 11.10 6.07
N PRO A 129 -16.62 11.46 4.80
CA PRO A 129 -17.85 11.08 4.08
C PRO A 129 -18.01 9.56 4.03
N VAL A 130 -19.24 9.09 4.19
CA VAL A 130 -19.58 7.68 4.01
C VAL A 130 -20.28 7.54 2.68
N TYR A 131 -19.65 6.84 1.74
CA TYR A 131 -20.23 6.54 0.44
C TYR A 131 -20.72 5.10 0.40
N PRO A 132 -21.84 4.82 -0.32
CA PRO A 132 -22.24 3.45 -0.64
C PRO A 132 -21.13 2.72 -1.41
N GLU A 133 -20.98 1.42 -1.17
CA GLU A 133 -19.95 0.62 -1.85
C GLU A 133 -20.00 0.70 -3.38
N PRO A 134 -21.20 0.61 -4.05
CA PRO A 134 -21.28 0.73 -5.49
C PRO A 134 -20.72 2.06 -6.02
N VAL A 135 -20.95 3.16 -5.31
CA VAL A 135 -20.42 4.49 -5.69
C VAL A 135 -18.89 4.53 -5.63
N LEU A 136 -18.30 3.91 -4.59
CA LEU A 136 -16.85 3.83 -4.48
C LEU A 136 -16.24 2.90 -5.54
N ARG A 137 -16.90 1.76 -5.83
CA ARG A 137 -16.45 0.85 -6.89
C ARG A 137 -16.44 1.53 -8.26
N ASP A 138 -17.51 2.24 -8.58
CA ASP A 138 -17.62 3.00 -9.82
C ASP A 138 -16.56 4.10 -9.89
N ALA A 139 -16.44 4.92 -8.86
CA ALA A 139 -15.43 5.98 -8.79
C ALA A 139 -14.01 5.45 -8.95
N LEU A 140 -13.68 4.29 -8.39
CA LEU A 140 -12.35 3.68 -8.44
C LEU A 140 -12.16 2.74 -9.63
N THR A 141 -13.18 2.54 -10.44
CA THR A 141 -13.21 1.57 -11.56
C THR A 141 -12.78 0.16 -11.10
N LEU A 142 -13.23 -0.23 -9.90
CA LEU A 142 -12.84 -1.51 -9.31
C LEU A 142 -13.65 -2.65 -9.92
N PRO A 143 -13.00 -3.75 -10.35
CA PRO A 143 -13.67 -4.99 -10.73
C PRO A 143 -14.57 -5.51 -9.60
N ASP A 144 -15.69 -6.14 -9.94
CA ASP A 144 -16.67 -6.64 -8.96
C ASP A 144 -16.06 -7.63 -7.97
N ASP A 145 -15.11 -8.42 -8.41
CA ASP A 145 -14.41 -9.43 -7.60
C ASP A 145 -13.29 -8.85 -6.73
N ARG A 146 -12.91 -7.59 -6.93
CA ARG A 146 -11.85 -6.94 -6.15
C ARG A 146 -12.33 -6.64 -4.74
N PRO A 147 -11.63 -7.11 -3.68
CA PRO A 147 -12.04 -6.85 -2.31
C PRO A 147 -12.02 -5.35 -1.98
N LEU A 148 -13.15 -4.84 -1.51
CA LEU A 148 -13.30 -3.50 -0.95
C LEU A 148 -13.87 -3.66 0.45
N ILE A 149 -13.10 -3.26 1.47
CA ILE A 149 -13.46 -3.45 2.87
C ILE A 149 -13.30 -2.15 3.65
N ARG A 150 -13.98 -2.03 4.79
CA ARG A 150 -13.84 -0.91 5.72
C ARG A 150 -13.06 -1.36 6.94
N ILE A 151 -12.08 -0.54 7.37
CA ILE A 151 -11.26 -0.81 8.54
C ILE A 151 -11.03 0.45 9.37
N ASP A 152 -10.67 0.26 10.63
CA ASP A 152 -9.96 1.25 11.44
C ASP A 152 -8.51 0.78 11.59
N ALA A 153 -7.57 1.48 10.95
CA ALA A 153 -6.15 1.13 10.98
C ALA A 153 -5.55 1.17 12.39
N ARG A 154 -6.17 1.87 13.34
CA ARG A 154 -5.73 1.95 14.75
C ARG A 154 -6.15 0.72 15.55
N ALA A 155 -7.22 0.06 15.15
CA ALA A 155 -7.76 -1.11 15.83
C ALA A 155 -7.16 -2.39 15.24
N ARG A 156 -6.34 -3.09 16.05
CA ARG A 156 -5.56 -4.26 15.62
C ARG A 156 -6.40 -5.32 14.90
N GLU A 157 -7.56 -5.67 15.44
CA GLU A 157 -8.40 -6.71 14.83
C GLU A 157 -9.06 -6.22 13.54
N SER A 158 -9.41 -4.93 13.45
CA SER A 158 -9.91 -4.33 12.23
C SER A 158 -8.81 -4.24 11.15
N ALA A 159 -7.63 -3.78 11.52
CA ALA A 159 -6.48 -3.68 10.62
C ALA A 159 -6.08 -5.05 10.02
N LYS A 160 -6.16 -6.14 10.82
CA LYS A 160 -5.89 -7.50 10.34
C LYS A 160 -6.85 -7.95 9.24
N GLN A 161 -8.08 -7.41 9.17
CA GLN A 161 -9.03 -7.80 8.13
C GLN A 161 -8.52 -7.48 6.73
N SER A 162 -7.73 -6.41 6.57
CA SER A 162 -7.11 -6.08 5.28
C SER A 162 -6.12 -7.16 4.81
N LEU A 163 -5.32 -7.69 5.73
CA LEU A 163 -4.39 -8.78 5.42
C LEU A 163 -5.14 -10.09 5.13
N ILE A 164 -6.19 -10.39 5.91
CA ILE A 164 -7.03 -11.57 5.70
C ILE A 164 -7.72 -11.50 4.34
N ALA A 165 -8.28 -10.32 3.97
CA ALA A 165 -8.92 -10.12 2.69
C ALA A 165 -7.95 -10.32 1.52
N LEU A 166 -6.73 -9.78 1.62
CA LEU A 166 -5.69 -9.97 0.62
C LEU A 166 -5.30 -11.46 0.48
N VAL A 167 -5.05 -12.14 1.59
CA VAL A 167 -4.67 -13.57 1.56
C VAL A 167 -5.80 -14.42 0.94
N LYS A 168 -7.05 -14.14 1.29
CA LYS A 168 -8.20 -14.82 0.67
C LYS A 168 -8.28 -14.57 -0.83
N ASP A 169 -8.02 -13.34 -1.29
CA ASP A 169 -8.02 -13.00 -2.71
C ASP A 169 -6.90 -13.71 -3.47
N VAL A 170 -5.70 -13.76 -2.89
CA VAL A 170 -4.55 -14.49 -3.47
C VAL A 170 -4.81 -15.99 -3.57
N LEU A 171 -5.49 -16.58 -2.59
CA LEU A 171 -5.81 -18.02 -2.56
C LEU A 171 -7.05 -18.37 -3.39
N ARG A 172 -7.79 -17.38 -3.90
CA ARG A 172 -8.95 -17.64 -4.76
C ARG A 172 -8.49 -18.29 -6.05
N PRO A 173 -9.11 -19.42 -6.46
CA PRO A 173 -8.85 -19.99 -7.77
C PRO A 173 -9.14 -18.93 -8.84
N LYS A 174 -8.16 -18.61 -9.67
CA LYS A 174 -8.41 -17.76 -10.84
C LYS A 174 -9.24 -18.61 -11.81
N GLU A 175 -10.50 -18.25 -12.02
CA GLU A 175 -11.26 -18.81 -13.12
C GLU A 175 -10.50 -18.51 -14.41
N THR A 176 -10.04 -19.58 -15.06
CA THR A 176 -9.36 -19.48 -16.35
C THR A 176 -10.39 -18.93 -17.32
N GLN A 177 -10.29 -17.65 -17.71
CA GLN A 177 -11.11 -17.14 -18.81
C GLN A 177 -10.88 -18.06 -20.02
N PRO A 178 -11.93 -18.65 -20.60
CA PRO A 178 -11.78 -19.37 -21.84
C PRO A 178 -11.28 -18.40 -22.91
N ARG A 179 -10.24 -18.83 -23.63
CA ARG A 179 -9.68 -18.11 -24.80
C ARG A 179 -10.71 -17.96 -25.89
#